data_ab54b2869408b833a365dd1352e651b0
#
_entry.id   ab54b2869408b833a365dd1352e651b0
#
_cell.length_a   1.000
_cell.length_b   1.000
_cell.length_c   1.000
_cell.angle_alpha   90.00
_cell.angle_beta   90.00
_cell.angle_gamma   90.00
#
_symmetry.space_group_name_H-M   'P 1'
#
loop_
_entity.id
_entity.type
_entity.pdbx_description
1 polymer ?
#
loop_
_entity_poly.entity_id
_entity_poly.type
_entity_poly.pdbx_seq_one_letter_code
_entity_poly.pdbx_strand_id
1 'polypeptide(L)'
;MKKRMVLWTALVLCVGLLCGCGDGSPASRTESTPAETSLPESQASLAGKDSSQDGEKGGPVESPPYLEVSSGGSGVQATRSTFGWTVLIDDRTTKGINADGTGPAAMGEQLPWLEGAETAELSWDGPAPDSVSVEGVPASQLADDTAGQPVECDGDSFPLEEGEWVYTVYATWDSSEDWGGYAWYYVGITG
;
A
#
# COMPACT_ATOMS: atom_id res chain seq x y z
N MET A 1 -34.54 18.69 26.33
CA MET A 1 -33.42 18.32 27.20
C MET A 1 -33.72 16.97 27.84
N LYS A 2 -33.18 15.86 27.31
CA LYS A 2 -33.22 14.53 27.97
C LYS A 2 -31.92 13.85 27.68
N LYS A 3 -31.01 13.82 28.65
CA LYS A 3 -29.76 13.09 28.66
C LYS A 3 -30.07 11.58 28.62
N ARG A 4 -29.62 10.87 27.57
CA ARG A 4 -29.57 9.40 27.55
C ARG A 4 -28.13 8.97 27.84
N MET A 5 -27.95 8.52 29.05
CA MET A 5 -26.76 7.87 29.57
C MET A 5 -26.82 6.42 29.11
N VAL A 6 -25.92 6.02 28.21
CA VAL A 6 -25.77 4.62 27.78
C VAL A 6 -24.60 4.03 28.56
N LEU A 7 -24.95 3.12 29.44
CA LEU A 7 -24.05 2.34 30.28
C LEU A 7 -23.51 1.20 29.43
N TRP A 8 -22.20 1.16 29.13
CA TRP A 8 -21.54 0.03 28.52
C TRP A 8 -20.92 -0.84 29.63
N THR A 9 -21.50 -2.01 29.79
CA THR A 9 -21.07 -3.07 30.71
C THR A 9 -19.86 -3.78 30.10
N ALA A 10 -18.77 -3.81 30.87
CA ALA A 10 -17.60 -4.62 30.61
C ALA A 10 -17.94 -6.12 30.70
N LEU A 11 -17.50 -6.89 29.74
CA LEU A 11 -17.44 -8.35 29.82
C LEU A 11 -15.97 -8.80 29.70
N VAL A 12 -15.39 -9.12 30.83
CA VAL A 12 -14.13 -9.81 31.01
C VAL A 12 -14.43 -11.31 31.05
N LEU A 13 -13.76 -12.14 30.25
CA LEU A 13 -13.49 -13.58 30.61
C LEU A 13 -12.44 -14.19 29.69
N CYS A 14 -11.34 -14.52 30.29
CA CYS A 14 -10.68 -15.84 30.61
C CYS A 14 -9.81 -16.41 29.50
N VAL A 15 -8.51 -16.35 29.74
CA VAL A 15 -7.59 -17.44 30.19
C VAL A 15 -7.62 -18.71 29.34
N GLY A 16 -6.48 -18.98 28.70
CA GLY A 16 -6.11 -20.27 28.14
C GLY A 16 -4.59 -20.37 27.99
N LEU A 17 -3.92 -20.78 29.10
CA LEU A 17 -2.55 -21.27 29.10
C LEU A 17 -2.48 -22.61 28.36
N LEU A 18 -1.61 -22.76 27.38
CA LEU A 18 -1.07 -24.04 26.97
C LEU A 18 0.43 -23.89 26.75
N CYS A 19 1.17 -24.39 27.77
CA CYS A 19 2.58 -24.76 27.68
C CYS A 19 2.75 -25.91 26.69
N GLY A 20 3.70 -25.77 25.76
CA GLY A 20 4.19 -26.86 24.93
C GLY A 20 5.71 -26.75 24.81
N CYS A 21 6.45 -27.41 25.73
CA CYS A 21 7.88 -27.65 25.58
C CYS A 21 8.10 -28.71 24.52
N GLY A 22 9.04 -28.46 23.60
CA GLY A 22 9.57 -29.44 22.66
C GLY A 22 11.07 -29.22 22.46
N ASP A 23 11.87 -29.89 23.25
CA ASP A 23 13.32 -30.08 23.14
C ASP A 23 13.66 -30.90 21.89
N GLY A 24 14.75 -30.54 21.17
CA GLY A 24 15.26 -31.35 20.07
C GLY A 24 16.44 -30.73 19.34
N SER A 25 17.63 -30.71 19.93
CA SER A 25 18.92 -30.67 19.23
C SER A 25 19.41 -32.14 19.03
N PRO A 26 20.39 -32.47 18.14
CA PRO A 26 21.56 -31.70 17.71
C PRO A 26 22.10 -31.94 16.26
N ALA A 27 22.97 -31.01 15.85
CA ALA A 27 24.19 -31.17 15.08
C ALA A 27 24.22 -31.96 13.75
N SER A 28 24.59 -31.25 12.68
CA SER A 28 25.68 -31.70 11.80
C SER A 28 26.31 -30.53 11.06
N ARG A 29 27.57 -30.39 11.34
CA ARG A 29 28.59 -29.52 10.77
C ARG A 29 28.99 -30.09 9.40
N THR A 30 28.93 -29.27 8.35
CA THR A 30 29.74 -29.53 7.15
C THR A 30 30.25 -28.18 6.64
N GLU A 31 31.54 -28.06 6.79
CA GLU A 31 32.43 -27.07 6.23
C GLU A 31 32.55 -27.28 4.74
N SER A 32 32.41 -26.24 3.91
CA SER A 32 32.95 -26.21 2.57
C SER A 32 33.22 -24.76 2.14
N THR A 33 34.47 -24.54 1.88
CA THR A 33 35.29 -23.39 1.47
C THR A 33 34.82 -22.70 0.17
N PRO A 34 35.24 -21.45 -0.10
CA PRO A 34 34.62 -20.51 -1.01
C PRO A 34 35.05 -20.64 -2.45
N ALA A 35 34.16 -20.37 -3.37
CA ALA A 35 34.48 -20.05 -4.75
C ALA A 35 34.20 -18.59 -5.04
N GLU A 36 35.23 -17.80 -5.20
CA GLU A 36 35.22 -16.52 -5.88
C GLU A 36 34.66 -16.69 -7.30
N THR A 37 33.66 -15.89 -7.64
CA THR A 37 33.32 -15.64 -9.03
C THR A 37 32.88 -14.17 -9.16
N SER A 38 33.73 -13.51 -9.92
CA SER A 38 33.71 -12.12 -10.36
C SER A 38 32.36 -11.65 -10.90
N LEU A 39 31.97 -10.44 -10.52
CA LEU A 39 30.96 -9.58 -11.13
C LEU A 39 31.24 -9.28 -12.60
N PRO A 40 30.22 -9.06 -13.40
CA PRO A 40 30.28 -7.98 -14.35
C PRO A 40 29.33 -6.86 -13.95
N GLU A 41 29.92 -5.73 -13.74
CA GLU A 41 29.34 -4.39 -13.81
C GLU A 41 28.55 -4.24 -15.11
N SER A 42 27.25 -3.99 -15.01
CA SER A 42 26.45 -3.54 -16.13
C SER A 42 25.69 -2.29 -15.70
N GLN A 43 26.34 -1.16 -15.95
CA GLN A 43 25.69 0.14 -15.98
C GLN A 43 24.69 0.14 -17.15
N ALA A 44 23.41 0.29 -16.84
CA ALA A 44 22.42 0.73 -17.82
C ALA A 44 21.66 1.92 -17.24
N SER A 45 22.22 3.09 -17.52
CA SER A 45 21.52 4.35 -17.53
C SER A 45 20.46 4.31 -18.63
N LEU A 46 19.20 4.35 -18.29
CA LEU A 46 18.12 4.67 -19.22
C LEU A 46 17.28 5.81 -18.63
N ALA A 47 17.79 7.00 -18.85
CA ALA A 47 16.93 8.18 -18.96
C ALA A 47 16.21 8.08 -20.32
N GLY A 48 14.92 7.86 -20.29
CA GLY A 48 14.04 7.86 -21.45
C GLY A 48 12.69 8.43 -21.06
N LYS A 49 12.64 9.75 -20.93
CA LYS A 49 11.40 10.50 -20.83
C LYS A 49 10.90 10.65 -22.26
N ASP A 50 9.88 9.91 -22.63
CA ASP A 50 9.10 10.18 -23.82
C ASP A 50 7.63 10.18 -23.48
N SER A 51 7.10 11.38 -23.29
CA SER A 51 5.68 11.65 -23.11
C SER A 51 5.09 11.88 -24.49
N SER A 52 4.47 10.88 -25.05
CA SER A 52 3.57 11.03 -26.20
C SER A 52 2.25 10.37 -25.85
N GLN A 53 1.35 11.15 -25.26
CA GLN A 53 -0.06 10.81 -25.18
C GLN A 53 -0.69 11.00 -26.55
N ASP A 54 -0.77 9.96 -27.33
CA ASP A 54 -1.74 9.81 -28.39
C ASP A 54 -2.78 8.77 -27.91
N GLY A 55 -4.05 9.18 -27.89
CA GLY A 55 -5.17 8.39 -27.39
C GLY A 55 -5.46 7.14 -28.22
N GLU A 56 -4.65 6.12 -28.04
CA GLU A 56 -4.91 4.78 -28.50
C GLU A 56 -5.60 4.02 -27.35
N LYS A 57 -6.69 3.34 -27.64
CA LYS A 57 -7.36 2.43 -26.73
C LYS A 57 -6.30 1.46 -26.22
N GLY A 58 -5.75 1.75 -25.02
CA GLY A 58 -4.65 1.02 -24.44
C GLY A 58 -4.99 -0.46 -24.32
N GLY A 59 -4.00 -1.30 -24.58
CA GLY A 59 -4.10 -2.73 -24.31
C GLY A 59 -4.44 -3.01 -22.85
N PRO A 60 -4.65 -4.28 -22.47
CA PRO A 60 -5.07 -4.64 -21.13
C PRO A 60 -4.08 -4.09 -20.09
N VAL A 61 -4.59 -3.43 -19.05
CA VAL A 61 -3.78 -2.93 -17.94
C VAL A 61 -3.30 -4.12 -17.10
N GLU A 62 -2.02 -4.46 -17.20
CA GLU A 62 -1.47 -5.70 -16.65
C GLU A 62 -1.27 -5.68 -15.13
N SER A 63 -1.36 -4.50 -14.49
CA SER A 63 -1.22 -4.34 -13.03
C SER A 63 -1.95 -3.07 -12.58
N PRO A 64 -2.28 -2.93 -11.28
CA PRO A 64 -2.86 -1.67 -10.79
C PRO A 64 -1.99 -0.47 -11.16
N PRO A 65 -2.59 0.69 -11.53
CA PRO A 65 -1.87 1.93 -11.77
C PRO A 65 -0.96 2.33 -10.60
N TYR A 66 0.08 3.11 -10.86
CA TYR A 66 0.82 3.78 -9.80
C TYR A 66 0.03 4.99 -9.32
N LEU A 67 0.18 5.28 -8.02
CA LEU A 67 -0.40 6.44 -7.38
C LEU A 67 0.68 7.47 -7.08
N GLU A 68 0.51 8.68 -7.57
CA GLU A 68 1.23 9.86 -7.12
C GLU A 68 0.36 10.61 -6.12
N VAL A 69 0.93 11.01 -4.99
CA VAL A 69 0.30 11.86 -3.99
C VAL A 69 1.03 13.18 -3.99
N SER A 70 0.30 14.29 -4.14
CA SER A 70 0.87 15.63 -4.18
C SER A 70 0.21 16.54 -3.16
N SER A 71 0.98 17.50 -2.65
CA SER A 71 0.51 18.54 -1.74
C SER A 71 1.45 19.75 -1.81
N GLY A 72 0.92 20.98 -1.72
CA GLY A 72 1.73 22.19 -1.69
C GLY A 72 2.66 22.41 -2.89
N GLY A 73 2.41 21.72 -4.03
CA GLY A 73 3.23 21.78 -5.24
C GLY A 73 4.41 20.79 -5.26
N SER A 74 4.50 19.90 -4.28
CA SER A 74 5.41 18.74 -4.25
C SER A 74 4.63 17.47 -4.44
N GLY A 75 5.25 16.40 -4.93
CA GLY A 75 4.60 15.11 -5.12
C GLY A 75 5.57 13.94 -4.91
N VAL A 76 5.03 12.80 -4.53
CA VAL A 76 5.77 11.57 -4.34
C VAL A 76 4.94 10.38 -4.82
N GLN A 77 5.59 9.37 -5.39
CA GLN A 77 4.94 8.12 -5.72
C GLN A 77 4.72 7.31 -4.44
N ALA A 78 3.45 7.02 -4.13
CA ALA A 78 3.09 6.15 -3.01
C ALA A 78 3.58 4.71 -3.27
N THR A 79 3.98 4.03 -2.21
CA THR A 79 4.38 2.63 -2.32
C THR A 79 3.16 1.73 -2.50
N ARG A 80 3.02 1.11 -3.66
CA ARG A 80 2.02 0.07 -3.89
C ARG A 80 2.48 -1.20 -3.17
N SER A 81 1.64 -1.72 -2.30
CA SER A 81 1.93 -2.88 -1.46
C SER A 81 1.09 -4.08 -1.87
N THR A 82 0.08 -4.42 -1.10
CA THR A 82 -0.82 -5.55 -1.40
C THR A 82 -1.75 -5.21 -2.55
N PHE A 83 -1.88 -6.13 -3.51
CA PHE A 83 -2.89 -5.99 -4.56
C PHE A 83 -3.35 -7.34 -5.09
N GLY A 84 -4.58 -7.36 -5.60
CA GLY A 84 -5.13 -8.44 -6.42
C GLY A 84 -5.61 -7.87 -7.74
N TRP A 85 -5.11 -8.41 -8.85
CA TRP A 85 -5.41 -7.90 -10.19
C TRP A 85 -5.76 -9.03 -11.14
N THR A 86 -6.77 -8.81 -11.97
CA THR A 86 -7.22 -9.79 -12.96
C THR A 86 -7.20 -9.15 -14.34
N VAL A 87 -6.69 -9.86 -15.32
CA VAL A 87 -6.65 -9.45 -16.73
C VAL A 87 -7.30 -10.55 -17.57
N LEU A 88 -8.20 -10.17 -18.46
CA LEU A 88 -8.75 -11.05 -19.47
C LEU A 88 -7.74 -11.25 -20.60
N ILE A 89 -7.35 -12.50 -20.85
CA ILE A 89 -6.40 -12.83 -21.93
C ILE A 89 -7.17 -13.16 -23.21
N ASP A 90 -8.28 -13.86 -23.07
CA ASP A 90 -9.20 -14.21 -24.16
C ASP A 90 -10.61 -14.42 -23.59
N ASP A 91 -11.62 -14.63 -24.44
CA ASP A 91 -13.03 -14.75 -24.07
C ASP A 91 -13.34 -15.79 -22.96
N ARG A 92 -12.36 -16.59 -22.56
CA ARG A 92 -12.54 -17.69 -21.57
C ARG A 92 -11.44 -17.77 -20.54
N THR A 93 -10.36 -16.99 -20.69
CA THR A 93 -9.16 -17.12 -19.87
C THR A 93 -8.84 -15.80 -19.19
N THR A 94 -8.77 -15.84 -17.87
CA THR A 94 -8.29 -14.72 -17.07
C THR A 94 -6.95 -15.06 -16.42
N LYS A 95 -6.10 -14.07 -16.26
CA LYS A 95 -4.84 -14.14 -15.50
C LYS A 95 -5.00 -13.32 -14.24
N GLY A 96 -4.90 -13.98 -13.09
CA GLY A 96 -4.82 -13.31 -11.78
C GLY A 96 -3.38 -13.06 -11.39
N ILE A 97 -3.08 -11.87 -10.88
CA ILE A 97 -1.79 -11.47 -10.32
C ILE A 97 -2.07 -10.96 -8.91
N ASN A 98 -1.38 -11.52 -7.92
CA ASN A 98 -1.50 -11.08 -6.54
C ASN A 98 -0.12 -10.77 -5.99
N ALA A 99 -0.03 -9.74 -5.18
CA ALA A 99 1.13 -9.45 -4.36
C ALA A 99 0.67 -9.21 -2.93
N ASP A 100 1.34 -9.88 -2.00
CA ASP A 100 1.23 -9.61 -0.58
C ASP A 100 2.41 -8.72 -0.18
N GLY A 101 2.12 -7.46 0.06
CA GLY A 101 3.11 -6.50 0.53
C GLY A 101 3.18 -6.44 2.05
N THR A 102 4.21 -5.79 2.54
CA THR A 102 4.33 -5.47 3.96
C THR A 102 3.45 -4.27 4.31
N GLY A 103 2.91 -4.23 5.53
CA GLY A 103 2.25 -3.04 6.04
C GLY A 103 3.22 -1.88 6.28
N PRO A 104 2.72 -0.65 6.42
CA PRO A 104 3.55 0.54 6.49
C PRO A 104 4.51 0.55 7.69
N ALA A 105 4.13 -0.06 8.81
CA ALA A 105 5.00 -0.20 9.98
C ALA A 105 6.30 -0.97 9.71
N ALA A 106 6.27 -1.91 8.77
CA ALA A 106 7.43 -2.73 8.41
C ALA A 106 8.29 -2.12 7.29
N MET A 107 7.83 -1.04 6.66
CA MET A 107 8.57 -0.37 5.58
C MET A 107 9.73 0.48 6.09
N GLY A 108 9.61 1.05 7.29
CA GLY A 108 10.65 1.90 7.87
C GLY A 108 11.05 3.04 6.93
N GLU A 109 12.35 3.15 6.63
CA GLU A 109 12.92 4.19 5.74
C GLU A 109 12.48 4.04 4.25
N GLN A 110 11.84 2.94 3.87
CA GLN A 110 11.36 2.74 2.50
C GLN A 110 9.99 3.38 2.26
N LEU A 111 9.31 3.82 3.31
CA LEU A 111 8.08 4.56 3.18
C LEU A 111 8.39 5.95 2.57
N PRO A 112 7.78 6.31 1.42
CA PRO A 112 7.98 7.63 0.85
C PRO A 112 7.33 8.70 1.71
N TRP A 113 8.01 9.82 1.92
CA TRP A 113 7.54 10.95 2.70
C TRP A 113 7.39 12.19 1.84
N LEU A 114 6.33 12.96 2.11
CA LEU A 114 6.01 14.23 1.47
C LEU A 114 5.80 15.30 2.53
N GLU A 115 6.32 16.50 2.31
CA GLU A 115 5.91 17.69 3.06
C GLU A 115 4.59 18.19 2.47
N GLY A 116 3.54 18.19 3.28
CA GLY A 116 2.20 18.55 2.87
C GLY A 116 1.82 19.98 3.24
N ALA A 117 0.72 20.45 2.68
CA ALA A 117 0.02 21.66 3.07
C ALA A 117 -1.29 21.30 3.79
N GLU A 118 -2.42 21.88 3.38
CA GLU A 118 -3.73 21.61 4.01
C GLU A 118 -4.43 20.37 3.43
N THR A 119 -4.12 20.02 2.18
CA THR A 119 -4.76 18.92 1.45
C THR A 119 -3.74 18.14 0.63
N ALA A 120 -4.00 16.86 0.41
CA ALA A 120 -3.31 16.04 -0.57
C ALA A 120 -4.22 15.73 -1.75
N GLU A 121 -3.62 15.59 -2.93
CA GLU A 121 -4.28 15.22 -4.19
C GLU A 121 -3.73 13.87 -4.67
N LEU A 122 -4.62 13.04 -5.21
CA LEU A 122 -4.33 11.72 -5.76
C LEU A 122 -4.30 11.79 -7.29
N SER A 123 -3.24 11.29 -7.88
CA SER A 123 -3.10 11.20 -9.34
C SER A 123 -2.65 9.79 -9.75
N TRP A 124 -3.31 9.22 -10.75
CA TRP A 124 -3.09 7.86 -11.21
C TRP A 124 -2.34 7.82 -12.53
N ASP A 125 -1.27 7.02 -12.59
CA ASP A 125 -0.58 6.71 -13.84
C ASP A 125 -1.33 5.59 -14.58
N GLY A 126 -2.50 5.95 -15.12
CA GLY A 126 -3.41 5.03 -15.79
C GLY A 126 -4.87 5.34 -15.50
N PRO A 127 -5.77 4.35 -15.68
CA PRO A 127 -7.19 4.56 -15.42
C PRO A 127 -7.45 4.84 -13.93
N ALA A 128 -8.31 5.83 -13.69
CA ALA A 128 -8.76 6.15 -12.33
C ALA A 128 -9.53 4.97 -11.73
N PRO A 129 -9.46 4.75 -10.41
CA PRO A 129 -10.25 3.73 -9.74
C PRO A 129 -11.73 4.11 -9.68
N ASP A 130 -12.61 3.11 -9.56
CA ASP A 130 -14.03 3.30 -9.35
C ASP A 130 -14.36 3.70 -7.91
N SER A 131 -13.51 3.30 -6.97
CA SER A 131 -13.62 3.79 -5.59
C SER A 131 -12.26 3.93 -4.92
N VAL A 132 -12.18 4.93 -4.04
CA VAL A 132 -11.02 5.21 -3.20
C VAL A 132 -11.50 5.36 -1.76
N SER A 133 -10.75 4.79 -0.83
CA SER A 133 -10.87 5.10 0.59
C SER A 133 -9.50 5.38 1.18
N VAL A 134 -9.45 6.34 2.09
CA VAL A 134 -8.21 6.76 2.76
C VAL A 134 -8.36 6.54 4.27
N GLU A 135 -7.31 6.02 4.86
CA GLU A 135 -7.16 5.86 6.30
C GLU A 135 -5.84 6.50 6.73
N GLY A 136 -5.87 7.31 7.78
CA GLY A 136 -4.69 7.95 8.35
C GLY A 136 -4.33 7.37 9.71
N VAL A 137 -3.03 7.24 9.98
CA VAL A 137 -2.47 6.81 11.26
C VAL A 137 -1.35 7.77 11.65
N PRO A 138 -1.34 8.34 12.87
CA PRO A 138 -0.18 9.08 13.35
C PRO A 138 1.09 8.20 13.27
N ALA A 139 2.18 8.72 12.73
CA ALA A 139 3.42 7.96 12.57
C ALA A 139 3.92 7.32 13.88
N SER A 140 3.70 7.99 15.00
CA SER A 140 4.04 7.48 16.34
C SER A 140 3.21 6.27 16.80
N GLN A 141 2.07 5.99 16.13
CA GLN A 141 1.14 4.91 16.46
C GLN A 141 1.09 3.84 15.37
N LEU A 142 1.99 3.88 14.40
CA LEU A 142 1.97 3.00 13.23
C LEU A 142 2.06 1.49 13.57
N ALA A 143 2.55 1.15 14.76
CA ALA A 143 2.60 -0.23 15.25
C ALA A 143 1.28 -0.69 15.92
N ASP A 144 0.29 0.19 16.06
CA ASP A 144 -1.02 -0.11 16.64
C ASP A 144 -2.04 -0.30 15.50
N ASP A 145 -2.43 -1.53 15.22
CA ASP A 145 -3.36 -1.89 14.16
C ASP A 145 -4.78 -1.28 14.35
N THR A 146 -5.05 -0.69 15.51
CA THR A 146 -6.33 -0.05 15.82
C THR A 146 -6.30 1.48 15.75
N ALA A 147 -5.14 2.07 15.47
CA ALA A 147 -4.95 3.51 15.44
C ALA A 147 -5.48 4.19 14.17
N GLY A 148 -5.81 3.41 13.14
CA GLY A 148 -6.29 3.91 11.86
C GLY A 148 -7.62 4.67 11.98
N GLN A 149 -7.68 5.82 11.32
CA GLN A 149 -8.87 6.67 11.27
C GLN A 149 -9.27 6.91 9.82
N PRO A 150 -10.54 6.70 9.47
CA PRO A 150 -11.02 7.00 8.13
C PRO A 150 -10.94 8.50 7.85
N VAL A 151 -10.45 8.84 6.67
CA VAL A 151 -10.35 10.21 6.17
C VAL A 151 -11.37 10.41 5.06
N GLU A 152 -12.19 11.46 5.16
CA GLU A 152 -13.17 11.77 4.13
C GLU A 152 -12.46 12.37 2.89
N CYS A 153 -12.72 11.78 1.73
CA CYS A 153 -12.21 12.26 0.46
C CYS A 153 -13.25 13.14 -0.25
N ASP A 154 -12.79 14.21 -0.89
CA ASP A 154 -13.58 15.02 -1.83
C ASP A 154 -13.01 14.82 -3.25
N GLY A 155 -13.60 13.87 -3.97
CA GLY A 155 -13.07 13.41 -5.25
C GLY A 155 -11.70 12.76 -5.08
N ASP A 156 -10.70 13.32 -5.75
CA ASP A 156 -9.31 12.85 -5.72
C ASP A 156 -8.46 13.58 -4.66
N SER A 157 -9.08 14.24 -3.68
CA SER A 157 -8.36 14.94 -2.63
C SER A 157 -8.86 14.59 -1.24
N PHE A 158 -7.99 14.76 -0.24
CA PHE A 158 -8.32 14.56 1.16
C PHE A 158 -7.57 15.56 2.06
N PRO A 159 -8.16 15.95 3.21
CA PRO A 159 -7.52 16.85 4.17
C PRO A 159 -6.37 16.15 4.89
N LEU A 160 -5.35 16.93 5.22
CA LEU A 160 -4.20 16.48 6.01
C LEU A 160 -4.35 16.87 7.47
N GLU A 161 -3.90 15.99 8.36
CA GLU A 161 -3.78 16.26 9.78
C GLU A 161 -2.42 16.87 10.11
N GLU A 162 -2.37 17.71 11.16
CA GLU A 162 -1.11 18.31 11.63
C GLU A 162 -0.13 17.25 12.15
N GLY A 163 1.14 17.36 11.77
CA GLY A 163 2.24 16.49 12.18
C GLY A 163 2.53 15.35 11.20
N GLU A 164 3.21 14.33 11.68
CA GLU A 164 3.61 13.18 10.86
C GLU A 164 2.54 12.09 10.86
N TRP A 165 1.98 11.84 9.70
CA TRP A 165 0.95 10.83 9.49
C TRP A 165 1.32 9.89 8.36
N VAL A 166 0.87 8.64 8.45
CA VAL A 166 0.95 7.66 7.38
C VAL A 166 -0.46 7.41 6.86
N TYR A 167 -0.64 7.63 5.57
CA TYR A 167 -1.91 7.42 4.90
C TYR A 167 -1.87 6.12 4.10
N THR A 168 -2.93 5.35 4.27
CA THR A 168 -3.22 4.16 3.47
C THR A 168 -4.32 4.50 2.49
N VAL A 169 -4.05 4.39 1.21
CA VAL A 169 -5.03 4.56 0.15
C VAL A 169 -5.41 3.19 -0.37
N TYR A 170 -6.67 2.81 -0.24
CA TYR A 170 -7.23 1.61 -0.82
C TYR A 170 -8.06 1.98 -2.04
N ALA A 171 -7.73 1.42 -3.18
CA ALA A 171 -8.39 1.69 -4.44
C ALA A 171 -8.92 0.41 -5.08
N THR A 172 -10.08 0.51 -5.72
CA THR A 172 -10.69 -0.61 -6.46
C THR A 172 -11.07 -0.21 -7.87
N TRP A 173 -10.89 -1.15 -8.79
CA TRP A 173 -11.32 -1.06 -10.18
C TRP A 173 -12.32 -2.16 -10.46
N ASP A 174 -13.47 -1.81 -11.01
CA ASP A 174 -14.49 -2.80 -11.37
C ASP A 174 -13.96 -3.71 -12.47
N SER A 175 -14.12 -5.00 -12.27
CA SER A 175 -13.75 -6.03 -13.26
C SER A 175 -14.73 -6.19 -14.39
N SER A 176 -15.63 -5.22 -14.63
CA SER A 176 -16.54 -5.19 -15.78
C SER A 176 -15.82 -4.97 -17.12
N GLU A 177 -14.62 -4.42 -17.06
CA GLU A 177 -13.68 -4.29 -18.18
C GLU A 177 -12.87 -5.58 -18.34
N ASP A 178 -11.98 -5.59 -19.31
CA ASP A 178 -11.05 -6.71 -19.54
C ASP A 178 -9.97 -6.85 -18.44
N TRP A 179 -10.02 -6.04 -17.42
CA TRP A 179 -9.11 -5.99 -16.27
C TRP A 179 -9.80 -5.36 -15.06
N GLY A 180 -9.25 -5.56 -13.89
CA GLY A 180 -9.74 -4.95 -12.65
C GLY A 180 -9.16 -5.59 -11.40
N GLY A 181 -9.53 -5.05 -10.25
CA GLY A 181 -9.07 -5.56 -8.97
C GLY A 181 -8.97 -4.49 -7.90
N TYR A 182 -7.96 -4.64 -7.03
CA TYR A 182 -7.73 -3.70 -5.92
C TYR A 182 -6.24 -3.52 -5.66
N ALA A 183 -5.90 -2.41 -5.02
CA ALA A 183 -4.54 -2.17 -4.54
C ALA A 183 -4.52 -1.28 -3.29
N TRP A 184 -3.49 -1.46 -2.48
CA TRP A 184 -3.17 -0.67 -1.30
C TRP A 184 -1.90 0.10 -1.53
N TYR A 185 -1.92 1.38 -1.19
CA TYR A 185 -0.80 2.30 -1.32
C TYR A 185 -0.51 2.98 0.01
N TYR A 186 0.77 3.20 0.29
CA TYR A 186 1.20 3.85 1.53
C TYR A 186 2.08 5.06 1.22
N VAL A 187 1.83 6.12 1.96
CA VAL A 187 2.61 7.37 1.91
C VAL A 187 2.67 8.01 3.28
N GLY A 188 3.82 8.50 3.68
CA GLY A 188 3.98 9.36 4.84
C GLY A 188 3.84 10.83 4.44
N ILE A 189 3.13 11.63 5.22
CA ILE A 189 2.98 13.07 4.99
C ILE A 189 3.21 13.79 6.31
N THR A 190 3.99 14.89 6.25
CA THR A 190 4.17 15.84 7.34
C THR A 190 3.34 17.07 7.02
N GLY A 191 2.25 17.28 7.75
CA GLY A 191 1.31 18.40 7.60
C GLY A 191 1.56 19.53 8.60
#